data_e5e1e271cfb38e88fa4385836cdfb9c4
#
_entry.id   e5e1e271cfb38e88fa4385836cdfb9c4
#
_cell.length_a   1.000
_cell.length_b   1.000
_cell.length_c   1.000
_cell.angle_alpha   90.00
_cell.angle_beta   90.00
_cell.angle_gamma   90.00
#
_symmetry.space_group_name_H-M   'P 1'
#
loop_
_entity.id
_entity.type
_entity.pdbx_description
1 polymer ?
#
loop_
_entity_poly.entity_id
_entity_poly.type
_entity_poly.pdbx_seq_one_letter_code
_entity_poly.pdbx_strand_id
1 'polypeptide(L)'
;MQNIQSEIEFCRKEYKRQKMLEQIVLKRPQKRPTTPKWYVSLLLVFVPLFIFCAIYLYTILQIAFVLKLLVAFFVILLTVEIYLRYCLIQAVKCYQHYAKDETRRRCLCIPSCSEYAIISLKKIFPLIMALAKIRNRLYVTCDGTEYKLDFPCKKMNASFEREHIDIYL
;
A
#
# COMPACT_ATOMS: atom_id res chain seq x y z
N MET A 1 -8.94 -0.08 -45.17
CA MET A 1 -8.98 -1.47 -44.71
C MET A 1 -7.93 -1.75 -43.62
N GLN A 2 -6.69 -1.30 -43.74
CA GLN A 2 -5.62 -1.51 -42.71
C GLN A 2 -5.98 -0.96 -41.31
N ASN A 3 -6.68 0.18 -41.22
CA ASN A 3 -7.07 0.79 -39.94
C ASN A 3 -8.08 -0.05 -39.15
N ILE A 4 -9.07 -0.64 -39.84
CA ILE A 4 -10.07 -1.51 -39.22
C ILE A 4 -9.45 -2.81 -38.69
N GLN A 5 -8.49 -3.36 -39.42
CA GLN A 5 -7.77 -4.58 -39.02
C GLN A 5 -6.97 -4.37 -37.72
N SER A 6 -6.29 -3.21 -37.60
CA SER A 6 -5.52 -2.83 -36.41
C SER A 6 -6.43 -2.61 -35.17
N GLU A 7 -7.61 -2.02 -35.37
CA GLU A 7 -8.61 -1.83 -34.29
C GLU A 7 -9.18 -3.17 -33.79
N ILE A 8 -9.48 -4.08 -34.71
CA ILE A 8 -9.97 -5.43 -34.35
C ILE A 8 -8.90 -6.19 -33.55
N GLU A 9 -7.64 -6.09 -33.97
CA GLU A 9 -6.55 -6.75 -33.27
C GLU A 9 -6.29 -6.16 -31.87
N PHE A 10 -6.39 -4.86 -31.74
CA PHE A 10 -6.33 -4.14 -30.45
C PHE A 10 -7.46 -4.61 -29.51
N CYS A 11 -8.72 -4.59 -29.98
CA CYS A 11 -9.88 -5.07 -29.20
C CYS A 11 -9.73 -6.53 -28.78
N ARG A 12 -9.20 -7.38 -29.64
CA ARG A 12 -8.94 -8.80 -29.32
C ARG A 12 -7.89 -8.97 -28.23
N LYS A 13 -6.80 -8.18 -28.27
CA LYS A 13 -5.77 -8.18 -27.22
C LYS A 13 -6.32 -7.71 -25.89
N GLU A 14 -7.09 -6.62 -25.90
CA GLU A 14 -7.69 -6.08 -24.68
C GLU A 14 -8.71 -7.05 -24.07
N TYR A 15 -9.54 -7.71 -24.89
CA TYR A 15 -10.46 -8.74 -24.41
C TYR A 15 -9.74 -9.92 -23.76
N LYS A 16 -8.66 -10.42 -24.38
CA LYS A 16 -7.84 -11.50 -23.79
C LYS A 16 -7.24 -11.06 -22.46
N ARG A 17 -6.73 -9.82 -22.38
CA ARG A 17 -6.18 -9.23 -21.17
C ARG A 17 -7.21 -9.16 -20.03
N GLN A 18 -8.41 -8.66 -20.32
CA GLN A 18 -9.51 -8.57 -19.35
C GLN A 18 -9.91 -9.96 -18.83
N LYS A 19 -10.06 -10.93 -19.71
CA LYS A 19 -10.41 -12.30 -19.34
C LYS A 19 -9.33 -12.97 -18.46
N MET A 20 -8.07 -12.69 -18.72
CA MET A 20 -6.97 -13.16 -17.87
C MET A 20 -7.00 -12.50 -16.49
N LEU A 21 -7.19 -11.16 -16.41
CA LEU A 21 -7.29 -10.44 -15.14
C LEU A 21 -8.49 -10.97 -14.32
N GLU A 22 -9.63 -11.23 -14.97
CA GLU A 22 -10.79 -11.86 -14.34
C GLU A 22 -10.42 -13.20 -13.70
N GLN A 23 -9.76 -14.10 -14.43
CA GLN A 23 -9.33 -15.39 -13.88
C GLN A 23 -8.40 -15.26 -12.68
N ILE A 24 -7.47 -14.31 -12.71
CA ILE A 24 -6.57 -14.03 -11.59
C ILE A 24 -7.34 -13.53 -10.37
N VAL A 25 -8.31 -12.64 -10.57
CA VAL A 25 -9.16 -12.12 -9.47
C VAL A 25 -10.02 -13.22 -8.87
N LEU A 26 -10.66 -14.04 -9.70
CA LEU A 26 -11.53 -15.15 -9.25
C LEU A 26 -10.74 -16.23 -8.48
N LYS A 27 -9.54 -16.58 -8.95
CA LYS A 27 -8.66 -17.57 -8.31
C LYS A 27 -7.84 -17.03 -7.15
N ARG A 28 -7.94 -15.73 -6.85
CA ARG A 28 -7.15 -15.08 -5.80
C ARG A 28 -7.38 -15.75 -4.44
N PRO A 29 -6.33 -16.30 -3.80
CA PRO A 29 -6.45 -16.82 -2.44
C PRO A 29 -6.69 -15.67 -1.46
N GLN A 30 -7.76 -15.75 -0.69
CA GLN A 30 -8.13 -14.77 0.35
C GLN A 30 -7.29 -15.03 1.61
N LYS A 31 -6.00 -14.67 1.58
CA LYS A 31 -5.12 -14.79 2.75
C LYS A 31 -5.63 -13.87 3.87
N ARG A 32 -5.89 -14.46 5.04
CA ARG A 32 -6.20 -13.71 6.26
C ARG A 32 -4.92 -13.53 7.05
N PRO A 33 -4.39 -12.31 7.19
CA PRO A 33 -3.21 -12.08 8.01
C PRO A 33 -3.53 -12.43 9.47
N THR A 34 -2.53 -12.94 10.18
CA THR A 34 -2.64 -13.15 11.63
C THR A 34 -2.90 -11.82 12.34
N THR A 35 -3.76 -11.82 13.36
CA THR A 35 -4.00 -10.66 14.22
C THR A 35 -2.69 -10.13 14.79
N PRO A 36 -2.54 -8.82 14.95
CA PRO A 36 -1.35 -8.26 15.59
C PRO A 36 -1.19 -8.85 16.98
N LYS A 37 -0.02 -9.43 17.24
CA LYS A 37 0.29 -10.05 18.53
C LYS A 37 0.58 -8.96 19.57
N TRP A 38 0.52 -9.32 20.85
CA TRP A 38 0.72 -8.46 22.02
C TRP A 38 1.99 -7.56 21.99
N TYR A 39 3.03 -7.95 21.25
CA TYR A 39 4.23 -7.12 21.07
C TYR A 39 3.96 -5.81 20.33
N VAL A 40 2.86 -5.70 19.62
CA VAL A 40 2.42 -4.45 18.96
C VAL A 40 2.04 -3.42 20.01
N SER A 41 1.32 -3.84 21.05
CA SER A 41 0.98 -2.96 22.19
C SER A 41 2.23 -2.57 22.98
N LEU A 42 3.20 -3.46 23.15
CA LEU A 42 4.49 -3.14 23.76
C LEU A 42 5.26 -2.08 22.97
N LEU A 43 5.33 -2.22 21.65
CA LEU A 43 5.96 -1.21 20.77
C LEU A 43 5.28 0.17 20.92
N LEU A 44 3.95 0.18 21.10
CA LEU A 44 3.16 1.39 21.34
C LEU A 44 3.57 2.12 22.63
N VAL A 45 4.00 1.41 23.66
CA VAL A 45 4.42 1.98 24.95
C VAL A 45 5.92 2.33 24.94
N PHE A 46 6.75 1.43 24.45
CA PHE A 46 8.22 1.59 24.51
C PHE A 46 8.75 2.69 23.58
N VAL A 47 8.12 2.92 22.42
CA VAL A 47 8.55 3.99 21.50
C VAL A 47 8.42 5.38 22.11
N PRO A 48 7.28 5.81 22.69
CA PRO A 48 7.19 7.11 23.34
C PRO A 48 8.11 7.22 24.57
N LEU A 49 8.29 6.13 25.32
CA LEU A 49 9.21 6.11 26.46
C LEU A 49 10.67 6.30 26.02
N PHE A 50 11.09 5.63 24.96
CA PHE A 50 12.44 5.77 24.39
C PHE A 50 12.68 7.19 23.88
N ILE A 51 11.68 7.80 23.24
CA ILE A 51 11.74 9.19 22.77
C ILE A 51 11.89 10.15 23.95
N PHE A 52 11.11 9.95 25.02
CA PHE A 52 11.21 10.75 26.21
C PHE A 52 12.59 10.67 26.85
N CYS A 53 13.17 9.47 26.97
CA CYS A 53 14.55 9.28 27.45
C CYS A 53 15.58 9.96 26.54
N ALA A 54 15.42 9.84 25.21
CA ALA A 54 16.32 10.50 24.25
C ALA A 54 16.26 12.01 24.33
N ILE A 55 15.08 12.61 24.48
CA ILE A 55 14.90 14.06 24.68
C ILE A 55 15.53 14.49 26.00
N TYR A 56 15.34 13.72 27.09
CA TYR A 56 15.92 14.01 28.38
C TYR A 56 17.45 14.00 28.34
N LEU A 57 18.07 12.95 27.77
CA LEU A 57 19.51 12.87 27.55
C LEU A 57 20.02 14.05 26.68
N TYR A 58 19.28 14.40 25.65
CA TYR A 58 19.61 15.51 24.77
C TYR A 58 19.56 16.89 25.46
N THR A 59 18.67 17.09 26.45
CA THR A 59 18.64 18.34 27.22
C THR A 59 19.85 18.52 28.10
N ILE A 60 20.53 17.44 28.48
CA ILE A 60 21.76 17.49 29.31
C ILE A 60 22.99 17.87 28.49
N LEU A 61 23.02 17.57 27.18
CA LEU A 61 24.15 17.94 26.31
C LEU A 61 24.22 19.48 26.09
N GLN A 62 25.39 20.05 26.25
CA GLN A 62 25.65 21.49 26.09
C GLN A 62 25.83 21.88 24.61
N ILE A 63 24.77 21.73 23.80
CA ILE A 63 24.74 22.15 22.40
C ILE A 63 23.95 23.46 22.27
N ALA A 64 24.23 24.25 21.22
CA ALA A 64 23.50 25.51 20.96
C ALA A 64 21.97 25.29 20.91
N PHE A 65 21.20 26.11 21.62
CA PHE A 65 19.75 25.94 21.82
C PHE A 65 18.96 25.79 20.53
N VAL A 66 19.29 26.56 19.48
CA VAL A 66 18.61 26.49 18.17
C VAL A 66 18.84 25.14 17.48
N LEU A 67 20.07 24.62 17.54
CA LEU A 67 20.39 23.31 16.95
C LEU A 67 19.64 22.16 17.66
N LYS A 68 19.49 22.26 18.98
CA LYS A 68 18.69 21.34 19.79
C LYS A 68 17.24 21.30 19.32
N LEU A 69 16.61 22.45 19.13
CA LEU A 69 15.24 22.57 18.67
C LEU A 69 15.04 21.96 17.27
N LEU A 70 15.95 22.23 16.34
CA LEU A 70 15.88 21.68 14.99
C LEU A 70 15.98 20.15 14.98
N VAL A 71 16.96 19.60 15.69
CA VAL A 71 17.15 18.13 15.77
C VAL A 71 15.95 17.46 16.44
N ALA A 72 15.45 18.03 17.56
CA ALA A 72 14.26 17.49 18.23
C ALA A 72 13.05 17.50 17.30
N PHE A 73 12.83 18.57 16.56
CA PHE A 73 11.75 18.67 15.58
C PHE A 73 11.84 17.58 14.49
N PHE A 74 13.02 17.37 13.90
CA PHE A 74 13.23 16.34 12.89
C PHE A 74 13.04 14.94 13.46
N VAL A 75 13.54 14.65 14.65
CA VAL A 75 13.36 13.34 15.31
C VAL A 75 11.88 13.07 15.57
N ILE A 76 11.14 14.06 16.07
CA ILE A 76 9.70 13.94 16.30
C ILE A 76 8.97 13.66 14.99
N LEU A 77 9.25 14.42 13.91
CA LEU A 77 8.63 14.21 12.61
C LEU A 77 8.86 12.79 12.06
N LEU A 78 10.11 12.31 12.09
CA LEU A 78 10.45 10.97 11.64
C LEU A 78 9.77 9.89 12.48
N THR A 79 9.71 10.08 13.78
CA THR A 79 9.07 9.11 14.68
C THR A 79 7.57 9.05 14.45
N VAL A 80 6.91 10.19 14.31
CA VAL A 80 5.47 10.26 14.00
C VAL A 80 5.18 9.61 12.63
N GLU A 81 6.04 9.88 11.64
CA GLU A 81 5.94 9.27 10.30
C GLU A 81 5.99 7.74 10.36
N ILE A 82 7.00 7.18 11.03
CA ILE A 82 7.17 5.73 11.16
C ILE A 82 6.04 5.09 11.96
N TYR A 83 5.65 5.74 13.06
CA TYR A 83 4.60 5.25 13.96
C TYR A 83 3.23 5.22 13.29
N LEU A 84 2.81 6.33 12.65
CA LEU A 84 1.55 6.40 11.92
C LEU A 84 1.49 5.37 10.79
N ARG A 85 2.57 5.22 10.05
CA ARG A 85 2.69 4.23 8.99
C ARG A 85 2.47 2.82 9.50
N TYR A 86 3.10 2.48 10.62
CA TYR A 86 2.93 1.19 11.25
C TYR A 86 1.48 0.96 11.73
N CYS A 87 0.88 1.95 12.41
CA CYS A 87 -0.52 1.88 12.85
C CYS A 87 -1.49 1.67 11.68
N LEU A 88 -1.30 2.40 10.58
CA LEU A 88 -2.12 2.25 9.38
C LEU A 88 -1.98 0.87 8.74
N ILE A 89 -0.77 0.32 8.66
CA ILE A 89 -0.56 -1.04 8.17
C ILE A 89 -1.30 -2.06 9.04
N GLN A 90 -1.24 -1.92 10.38
CA GLN A 90 -1.95 -2.82 11.28
C GLN A 90 -3.48 -2.67 11.16
N ALA A 91 -3.99 -1.45 11.01
CA ALA A 91 -5.41 -1.19 10.77
C ALA A 91 -5.90 -1.89 9.49
N VAL A 92 -5.14 -1.79 8.39
CA VAL A 92 -5.48 -2.49 7.14
C VAL A 92 -5.41 -4.01 7.30
N LYS A 93 -4.44 -4.55 8.06
CA LYS A 93 -4.37 -6.00 8.35
C LYS A 93 -5.56 -6.45 9.21
N CYS A 94 -5.97 -5.67 10.20
CA CYS A 94 -7.18 -5.94 10.98
C CYS A 94 -8.41 -5.98 10.07
N TYR A 95 -8.55 -5.00 9.17
CA TYR A 95 -9.61 -5.03 8.16
C TYR A 95 -9.57 -6.32 7.33
N GLN A 96 -8.40 -6.72 6.82
CA GLN A 96 -8.27 -7.95 6.03
C GLN A 96 -8.62 -9.22 6.82
N HIS A 97 -8.41 -9.22 8.14
CA HIS A 97 -8.73 -10.34 9.02
C HIS A 97 -10.23 -10.45 9.29
N TYR A 98 -10.89 -9.34 9.61
CA TYR A 98 -12.29 -9.32 10.05
C TYR A 98 -13.29 -9.08 8.92
N ALA A 99 -12.90 -8.51 7.78
CA ALA A 99 -13.80 -8.25 6.67
C ALA A 99 -14.33 -9.55 6.06
N LYS A 100 -15.64 -9.55 5.77
CA LYS A 100 -16.30 -10.66 5.06
C LYS A 100 -15.69 -10.88 3.69
N ASP A 101 -15.62 -12.13 3.26
CA ASP A 101 -15.03 -12.49 1.97
C ASP A 101 -15.79 -11.84 0.79
N GLU A 102 -17.12 -11.69 0.90
CA GLU A 102 -17.93 -10.98 -0.08
C GLU A 102 -17.48 -9.52 -0.28
N THR A 103 -17.22 -8.79 0.83
CA THR A 103 -16.74 -7.41 0.77
C THR A 103 -15.36 -7.31 0.13
N ARG A 104 -14.49 -8.27 0.43
CA ARG A 104 -13.13 -8.32 -0.14
C ARG A 104 -13.12 -8.70 -1.62
N ARG A 105 -14.07 -9.51 -2.08
CA ARG A 105 -14.22 -9.94 -3.49
C ARG A 105 -14.79 -8.85 -4.40
N ARG A 106 -15.44 -7.82 -3.85
CA ARG A 106 -15.96 -6.68 -4.65
C ARG A 106 -14.86 -5.87 -5.35
N CYS A 107 -13.61 -5.98 -4.88
CA CYS A 107 -12.49 -5.28 -5.51
C CYS A 107 -12.00 -6.05 -6.74
N LEU A 108 -12.26 -5.51 -7.94
CA LEU A 108 -11.83 -6.07 -9.24
C LEU A 108 -10.38 -5.74 -9.62
N CYS A 109 -9.70 -4.96 -8.80
CA CYS A 109 -8.35 -4.51 -9.07
C CYS A 109 -7.27 -5.48 -8.58
N ILE A 110 -6.15 -5.52 -9.28
CA ILE A 110 -4.93 -6.28 -8.93
C ILE A 110 -3.78 -5.29 -8.66
N PRO A 111 -3.17 -5.30 -7.46
CA PRO A 111 -3.60 -5.99 -6.24
C PRO A 111 -4.91 -5.42 -5.69
N SER A 112 -5.53 -6.12 -4.72
CA SER A 112 -6.73 -5.58 -4.05
C SER A 112 -6.45 -4.24 -3.37
N CYS A 113 -7.49 -3.42 -3.15
CA CYS A 113 -7.32 -2.10 -2.53
C CYS A 113 -6.61 -2.16 -1.17
N SER A 114 -6.87 -3.18 -0.37
CA SER A 114 -6.17 -3.38 0.91
C SER A 114 -4.72 -3.79 0.76
N GLU A 115 -4.38 -4.64 -0.22
CA GLU A 115 -3.00 -4.99 -0.55
C GLU A 115 -2.25 -3.79 -1.12
N TYR A 116 -2.89 -3.03 -2.02
CA TYR A 116 -2.35 -1.79 -2.55
C TYR A 116 -2.01 -0.78 -1.44
N ALA A 117 -2.90 -0.64 -0.45
CA ALA A 117 -2.67 0.24 0.69
C ALA A 117 -1.42 -0.21 1.50
N ILE A 118 -1.28 -1.50 1.79
CA ILE A 118 -0.10 -2.02 2.51
C ILE A 118 1.19 -1.81 1.70
N ILE A 119 1.17 -2.05 0.38
CA ILE A 119 2.33 -1.86 -0.49
C ILE A 119 2.70 -0.37 -0.55
N SER A 120 1.71 0.52 -0.71
CA SER A 120 1.92 1.97 -0.73
C SER A 120 2.54 2.46 0.56
N LEU A 121 1.99 2.06 1.71
CA LEU A 121 2.51 2.43 3.03
C LEU A 121 3.94 1.90 3.27
N LYS A 122 4.33 0.78 2.67
CA LYS A 122 5.68 0.22 2.80
C LYS A 122 6.71 0.82 1.85
N LYS A 123 6.30 1.21 0.64
CA LYS A 123 7.22 1.55 -0.46
C LYS A 123 7.33 3.05 -0.75
N ILE A 124 6.30 3.83 -0.40
CA ILE A 124 6.23 5.25 -0.76
C ILE A 124 6.52 6.11 0.46
N PHE A 125 7.49 6.99 0.33
CA PHE A 125 7.82 8.02 1.31
C PHE A 125 7.62 9.40 0.67
N PRO A 126 7.13 10.42 1.39
CA PRO A 126 6.58 10.43 2.76
C PRO A 126 5.16 9.85 2.86
N LEU A 127 4.64 9.69 4.07
CA LEU A 127 3.32 9.11 4.36
C LEU A 127 2.18 9.80 3.61
N ILE A 128 2.23 11.12 3.51
CA ILE A 128 1.21 11.92 2.80
C ILE A 128 1.08 11.50 1.33
N MET A 129 2.19 11.19 0.66
CA MET A 129 2.19 10.71 -0.73
C MET A 129 1.60 9.30 -0.84
N ALA A 130 1.88 8.44 0.14
CA ALA A 130 1.27 7.12 0.21
C ALA A 130 -0.24 7.21 0.39
N LEU A 131 -0.71 8.09 1.31
CA LEU A 131 -2.13 8.32 1.55
C LEU A 131 -2.84 8.94 0.33
N ALA A 132 -2.21 9.90 -0.34
CA ALA A 132 -2.76 10.49 -1.57
C ALA A 132 -2.97 9.41 -2.66
N LYS A 133 -2.02 8.49 -2.85
CA LYS A 133 -2.17 7.38 -3.79
C LYS A 133 -3.26 6.39 -3.37
N ILE A 134 -3.34 6.05 -2.09
CA ILE A 134 -4.40 5.18 -1.56
C ILE A 134 -5.77 5.82 -1.77
N ARG A 135 -5.91 7.12 -1.47
CA ARG A 135 -7.14 7.87 -1.72
C ARG A 135 -7.52 7.85 -3.20
N ASN A 136 -6.59 8.18 -4.09
CA ASN A 136 -6.83 8.16 -5.53
C ASN A 136 -7.27 6.77 -6.00
N ARG A 137 -6.64 5.71 -5.47
CA ARG A 137 -7.03 4.33 -5.76
C ARG A 137 -8.47 4.03 -5.36
N LEU A 138 -8.88 4.42 -4.16
CA LEU A 138 -10.19 4.11 -3.61
C LEU A 138 -11.31 4.88 -4.30
N TYR A 139 -11.08 6.14 -4.67
CA TYR A 139 -12.14 7.03 -5.18
C TYR A 139 -12.15 7.17 -6.71
N VAL A 140 -11.04 6.94 -7.38
CA VAL A 140 -10.92 7.17 -8.83
C VAL A 140 -10.69 5.88 -9.60
N THR A 141 -9.78 5.02 -9.13
CA THR A 141 -9.37 3.86 -9.92
C THR A 141 -10.26 2.64 -9.68
N CYS A 142 -10.71 2.43 -8.44
CA CYS A 142 -11.52 1.27 -8.06
C CYS A 142 -13.01 1.59 -8.14
N ASP A 143 -13.53 1.77 -9.36
CA ASP A 143 -14.94 2.03 -9.65
C ASP A 143 -15.82 0.76 -9.67
N GLY A 144 -15.22 -0.42 -9.63
CA GLY A 144 -15.93 -1.70 -9.64
C GLY A 144 -16.50 -2.12 -10.99
N THR A 145 -16.16 -1.43 -12.08
CA THR A 145 -16.69 -1.71 -13.43
C THR A 145 -15.79 -2.61 -14.26
N GLU A 146 -14.47 -2.48 -14.10
CA GLU A 146 -13.47 -3.17 -14.91
C GLU A 146 -12.37 -3.81 -14.07
N TYR A 147 -11.76 -4.87 -14.59
CA TYR A 147 -10.55 -5.46 -14.01
C TYR A 147 -9.35 -4.60 -14.35
N LYS A 148 -8.71 -4.02 -13.33
CA LYS A 148 -7.57 -3.10 -13.51
C LYS A 148 -6.33 -3.62 -12.81
N LEU A 149 -5.21 -3.62 -13.54
CA LEU A 149 -3.88 -3.87 -12.98
C LEU A 149 -3.23 -2.54 -12.67
N ASP A 150 -3.03 -2.26 -11.38
CA ASP A 150 -2.43 -1.01 -10.93
C ASP A 150 -1.69 -1.20 -9.61
N PHE A 151 -0.36 -1.32 -9.68
CA PHE A 151 0.50 -1.31 -8.50
C PHE A 151 0.98 0.12 -8.19
N PRO A 152 1.29 0.42 -6.93
CA PRO A 152 1.73 1.77 -6.53
C PRO A 152 3.07 2.18 -7.17
N CYS A 153 3.84 1.23 -7.70
CA CYS A 153 5.10 1.46 -8.39
C CYS A 153 5.05 0.89 -9.82
N LYS A 154 5.38 1.71 -10.83
CA LYS A 154 5.38 1.29 -12.26
C LYS A 154 6.24 0.05 -12.55
N LYS A 155 7.38 -0.10 -11.85
CA LYS A 155 8.26 -1.28 -11.99
C LYS A 155 7.54 -2.58 -11.61
N MET A 156 6.63 -2.55 -10.64
CA MET A 156 5.85 -3.72 -10.22
C MET A 156 4.78 -4.10 -11.24
N ASN A 157 4.16 -3.11 -11.91
CA ASN A 157 3.24 -3.38 -13.02
C ASN A 157 3.96 -4.13 -14.13
N ALA A 158 5.09 -3.61 -14.59
CA ALA A 158 5.88 -4.21 -15.67
C ALA A 158 6.43 -5.62 -15.32
N SER A 159 6.78 -5.88 -14.06
CA SER A 159 7.22 -7.22 -13.64
C SER A 159 6.07 -8.21 -13.60
N PHE A 160 4.91 -7.79 -13.10
CA PHE A 160 3.72 -8.62 -13.05
C PHE A 160 3.20 -8.95 -14.46
N GLU A 161 3.20 -7.97 -15.36
CA GLU A 161 2.80 -8.17 -16.76
C GLU A 161 3.71 -9.20 -17.43
N ARG A 162 5.03 -9.08 -17.31
CA ARG A 162 5.98 -10.07 -17.86
C ARG A 162 5.74 -11.48 -17.32
N GLU A 163 5.52 -11.62 -16.02
CA GLU A 163 5.37 -12.92 -15.39
C GLU A 163 4.05 -13.63 -15.74
N HIS A 164 2.97 -12.87 -15.98
CA HIS A 164 1.64 -13.44 -16.12
C HIS A 164 1.02 -13.25 -17.51
N ILE A 165 1.43 -12.23 -18.28
CA ILE A 165 0.83 -11.92 -19.59
C ILE A 165 1.62 -12.55 -20.73
N ASP A 166 2.96 -12.57 -20.64
CA ASP A 166 3.81 -13.20 -21.69
C ASP A 166 3.61 -14.72 -21.81
N ILE A 167 3.03 -15.36 -20.78
CA ILE A 167 2.72 -16.79 -20.80
C ILE A 167 1.43 -17.08 -21.62
N TYR A 168 0.59 -16.06 -21.87
CA TYR A 168 -0.73 -16.22 -22.52
C TYR A 168 -0.83 -15.55 -23.90
N LEU A 169 0.23 -14.88 -24.37
CA LEU A 169 0.35 -14.35 -25.74
C LEU A 169 1.09 -15.33 -26.65
#